data_c9434cfa924820db691c9b34819c048e
#
_entry.id   c9434cfa924820db691c9b34819c048e
#
_cell.length_a   1.000
_cell.length_b   1.000
_cell.length_c   1.000
_cell.angle_alpha   90.00
_cell.angle_beta   90.00
_cell.angle_gamma   90.00
#
_symmetry.space_group_name_H-M   'P 1'
#
loop_
_entity.id
_entity.type
_entity.pdbx_description
1 polymer ?
#
loop_
_entity_poly.entity_id
_entity_poly.type
_entity_poly.pdbx_seq_one_letter_code
_entity_poly.pdbx_strand_id
1 'polypeptide(L)'
;MLRIAPIETGATHSLLPAVAGALIVAVVLWEAFETIVLPRRVARRVRLTRYVYRGMWTPWKGVARRMKKARSRETFLSYFGPLSLLILFAIWAGAIVCGFALMYYSGSAQDSTHPRFETCLYLSGTTMFTLGIGDVVPHTAFERFVVVMESGLGLGFLALILSYLPVIYQAFSRREVNIVLLDARAGSPPTATEILRRHPGSIYAEDLDQLLRDWERASAEILESHVSYPAVSYFRSQHNNESWLAALTAMLDTSSLMLTCIDHPASRQAKLTFAMARHTIVDLAQLFNEAPIYDAADRLPGAEFKRLSGVLAQAGFPIRDELHSCEKLTKLRAMYEPFVLGLARYLYMEVPPWILAKEITDNWKTSAWGRISGLASDLETLDDHND
;
A
#
# COMPACT_ATOMS: atom_id res chain seq x y z
N MET A 1 -8.39 -35.14 73.30
CA MET A 1 -9.20 -34.53 72.20
C MET A 1 -8.28 -33.61 71.36
N LEU A 2 -7.67 -34.20 70.32
CA LEU A 2 -6.87 -33.42 69.35
C LEU A 2 -7.85 -32.75 68.40
N ARG A 3 -7.87 -31.41 68.36
CA ARG A 3 -8.54 -30.62 67.33
C ARG A 3 -7.65 -30.65 66.10
N ILE A 4 -8.08 -31.37 65.07
CA ILE A 4 -7.53 -31.29 63.74
C ILE A 4 -8.00 -29.95 63.15
N ALA A 5 -7.08 -29.01 62.95
CA ALA A 5 -7.36 -27.76 62.20
C ALA A 5 -7.77 -28.10 60.79
N PRO A 6 -8.75 -27.43 60.19
CA PRO A 6 -9.08 -27.63 58.77
C PRO A 6 -7.90 -27.22 57.94
N ILE A 7 -7.51 -28.09 57.02
CA ILE A 7 -6.58 -27.79 55.92
C ILE A 7 -7.26 -26.70 55.08
N GLU A 8 -6.78 -25.45 55.19
CA GLU A 8 -7.13 -24.41 54.27
C GLU A 8 -6.76 -24.92 52.86
N THR A 9 -7.77 -25.22 52.07
CA THR A 9 -7.62 -25.47 50.65
C THR A 9 -7.08 -24.18 50.04
N GLY A 10 -5.76 -24.10 49.90
CA GLY A 10 -5.07 -22.98 49.25
C GLY A 10 -5.75 -22.70 47.92
N ALA A 11 -6.15 -21.42 47.76
CA ALA A 11 -6.71 -20.96 46.53
C ALA A 11 -5.86 -21.46 45.35
N THR A 12 -6.47 -22.30 44.54
CA THR A 12 -5.82 -22.82 43.32
C THR A 12 -5.59 -21.58 42.43
N HIS A 13 -4.36 -21.04 42.47
CA HIS A 13 -3.94 -19.99 41.62
C HIS A 13 -4.18 -20.42 40.19
N SER A 14 -5.13 -19.78 39.51
CA SER A 14 -5.40 -20.06 38.14
C SER A 14 -4.19 -19.55 37.32
N LEU A 15 -3.31 -20.44 36.90
CA LEU A 15 -2.23 -20.14 35.94
C LEU A 15 -2.78 -19.67 34.58
N LEU A 16 -4.07 -19.79 34.40
CA LEU A 16 -4.77 -19.49 33.16
C LEU A 16 -4.59 -18.02 32.70
N PRO A 17 -4.68 -16.97 33.56
CA PRO A 17 -4.39 -15.62 33.13
C PRO A 17 -2.94 -15.40 32.71
N ALA A 18 -1.97 -16.01 33.41
CA ALA A 18 -0.56 -15.92 33.05
C ALA A 18 -0.27 -16.56 31.69
N VAL A 19 -0.81 -17.75 31.45
CA VAL A 19 -0.67 -18.44 30.17
C VAL A 19 -1.35 -17.66 29.05
N ALA A 20 -2.55 -17.15 29.28
CA ALA A 20 -3.27 -16.33 28.32
C ALA A 20 -2.49 -15.04 27.99
N GLY A 21 -1.95 -14.37 29.01
CA GLY A 21 -1.12 -13.16 28.84
C GLY A 21 0.16 -13.46 28.01
N ALA A 22 0.87 -14.51 28.37
CA ALA A 22 2.07 -14.93 27.63
C ALA A 22 1.75 -15.28 26.16
N LEU A 23 0.63 -15.94 25.89
CA LEU A 23 0.17 -16.23 24.52
C LEU A 23 -0.14 -14.96 23.74
N ILE A 24 -0.81 -13.98 24.34
CA ILE A 24 -1.10 -12.69 23.69
C ILE A 24 0.20 -11.99 23.31
N VAL A 25 1.14 -11.88 24.25
CA VAL A 25 2.46 -11.27 23.99
C VAL A 25 3.19 -12.01 22.89
N ALA A 26 3.26 -13.33 22.95
CA ALA A 26 3.93 -14.16 21.94
C ALA A 26 3.31 -14.00 20.54
N VAL A 27 1.98 -13.96 20.43
CA VAL A 27 1.27 -13.73 19.16
C VAL A 27 1.58 -12.35 18.60
N VAL A 28 1.56 -11.30 19.41
CA VAL A 28 1.86 -9.93 18.94
C VAL A 28 3.32 -9.82 18.50
N LEU A 29 4.26 -10.36 19.25
CA LEU A 29 5.67 -10.37 18.88
C LEU A 29 5.91 -11.14 17.59
N TRP A 30 5.23 -12.26 17.39
CA TRP A 30 5.30 -13.02 16.16
C TRP A 30 4.74 -12.25 14.97
N GLU A 31 3.58 -11.60 15.13
CA GLU A 31 3.01 -10.74 14.09
C GLU A 31 3.91 -9.53 13.76
N ALA A 32 4.51 -8.90 14.78
CA ALA A 32 5.46 -7.82 14.59
C ALA A 32 6.71 -8.29 13.84
N PHE A 33 7.25 -9.46 14.20
CA PHE A 33 8.38 -10.09 13.52
C PHE A 33 8.04 -10.39 12.04
N GLU A 34 6.89 -11.02 11.75
CA GLU A 34 6.46 -11.31 10.39
C GLU A 34 6.18 -10.04 9.56
N THR A 35 5.77 -8.95 10.20
CA THR A 35 5.39 -7.72 9.50
C THR A 35 6.57 -6.79 9.26
N ILE A 36 7.52 -6.73 10.19
CA ILE A 36 8.61 -5.75 10.19
C ILE A 36 9.94 -6.36 9.81
N VAL A 37 10.26 -7.56 10.36
CA VAL A 37 11.59 -8.14 10.27
C VAL A 37 11.71 -9.14 9.14
N LEU A 38 10.64 -9.90 8.84
CA LEU A 38 10.70 -10.97 7.86
C LEU A 38 10.51 -10.46 6.42
N PRO A 39 11.55 -10.41 5.55
CA PRO A 39 11.48 -9.90 4.19
C PRO A 39 10.94 -10.97 3.21
N ARG A 40 9.95 -11.77 3.61
CA ARG A 40 9.47 -12.89 2.80
C ARG A 40 7.94 -12.91 2.75
N ARG A 41 7.40 -13.29 1.58
CA ARG A 41 5.96 -13.61 1.48
C ARG A 41 5.60 -14.69 2.50
N VAL A 42 4.84 -14.31 3.51
CA VAL A 42 4.34 -15.27 4.48
C VAL A 42 3.11 -15.94 3.88
N ALA A 43 3.23 -17.23 3.56
CA ALA A 43 2.15 -18.05 2.99
C ALA A 43 1.02 -18.36 3.99
N ARG A 44 1.06 -17.77 5.18
CA ARG A 44 0.10 -18.03 6.26
C ARG A 44 -1.28 -17.46 5.90
N ARG A 45 -2.30 -18.30 5.93
CA ARG A 45 -3.69 -17.89 5.60
C ARG A 45 -4.29 -16.91 6.60
N VAL A 46 -3.90 -17.01 7.87
CA VAL A 46 -4.42 -16.17 8.98
C VAL A 46 -3.32 -15.23 9.45
N ARG A 47 -3.44 -13.95 9.17
CA ARG A 47 -2.58 -12.87 9.67
C ARG A 47 -3.44 -11.83 10.37
N LEU A 48 -3.15 -11.54 11.64
CA LEU A 48 -3.88 -10.55 12.42
C LEU A 48 -3.83 -9.18 11.75
N THR A 49 -2.66 -8.79 11.29
CA THR A 49 -2.43 -7.54 10.55
C THR A 49 -3.38 -7.38 9.36
N ARG A 50 -3.62 -8.44 8.57
CA ARG A 50 -4.57 -8.40 7.43
C ARG A 50 -6.00 -8.11 7.90
N TYR A 51 -6.43 -8.73 8.98
CA TYR A 51 -7.78 -8.51 9.52
C TYR A 51 -7.93 -7.10 10.08
N VAL A 52 -6.90 -6.58 10.75
CA VAL A 52 -6.87 -5.19 11.25
C VAL A 52 -6.99 -4.21 10.09
N TYR A 53 -6.16 -4.33 9.05
CA TYR A 53 -6.25 -3.46 7.85
C TYR A 53 -7.61 -3.56 7.16
N ARG A 54 -8.12 -4.77 6.95
CA ARG A 54 -9.42 -4.98 6.29
C ARG A 54 -10.57 -4.42 7.13
N GLY A 55 -10.52 -4.63 8.44
CA GLY A 55 -11.49 -4.10 9.40
C GLY A 55 -11.51 -2.57 9.44
N MET A 56 -10.35 -1.91 9.35
CA MET A 56 -10.24 -0.46 9.30
C MET A 56 -10.59 0.10 7.90
N TRP A 57 -10.14 -0.55 6.83
CA TRP A 57 -10.33 -0.07 5.46
C TRP A 57 -11.78 -0.09 5.00
N THR A 58 -12.52 -1.14 5.35
CA THR A 58 -13.92 -1.29 4.91
C THR A 58 -14.81 -0.14 5.35
N PRO A 59 -14.88 0.26 6.65
CA PRO A 59 -15.67 1.42 7.08
C PRO A 59 -15.09 2.73 6.54
N TRP A 60 -13.74 2.89 6.47
CA TRP A 60 -13.10 4.08 5.94
C TRP A 60 -13.50 4.35 4.48
N LYS A 61 -13.41 3.32 3.64
CA LYS A 61 -13.90 3.35 2.26
C LYS A 61 -15.39 3.61 2.17
N GLY A 62 -16.19 3.07 3.11
CA GLY A 62 -17.63 3.30 3.20
C GLY A 62 -17.98 4.79 3.43
N VAL A 63 -17.22 5.48 4.28
CA VAL A 63 -17.35 6.94 4.50
C VAL A 63 -16.93 7.69 3.24
N ALA A 64 -15.78 7.35 2.65
CA ALA A 64 -15.29 7.98 1.42
C ALA A 64 -16.29 7.92 0.27
N ARG A 65 -17.02 6.80 0.10
CA ARG A 65 -18.07 6.63 -0.92
C ARG A 65 -19.24 7.61 -0.79
N ARG A 66 -19.52 8.10 0.43
CA ARG A 66 -20.59 9.07 0.68
C ARG A 66 -20.17 10.51 0.39
N MET A 67 -18.88 10.75 0.17
CA MET A 67 -18.35 12.08 -0.09
C MET A 67 -18.55 12.47 -1.56
N LYS A 68 -19.28 13.56 -1.80
CA LYS A 68 -19.61 14.03 -3.17
C LYS A 68 -18.43 14.73 -3.88
N LYS A 69 -17.57 15.44 -3.14
CA LYS A 69 -16.44 16.18 -3.71
C LYS A 69 -15.23 15.26 -3.87
N ALA A 70 -14.76 15.03 -5.10
CA ALA A 70 -13.63 14.17 -5.41
C ALA A 70 -12.36 14.57 -4.64
N ARG A 71 -12.00 15.85 -4.62
CA ARG A 71 -10.81 16.36 -3.90
C ARG A 71 -10.87 16.08 -2.40
N SER A 72 -12.03 16.32 -1.75
CA SER A 72 -12.19 16.03 -0.32
C SER A 72 -12.13 14.54 -0.04
N ARG A 73 -12.66 13.73 -0.94
CA ARG A 73 -12.61 12.27 -0.87
C ARG A 73 -11.17 11.76 -0.93
N GLU A 74 -10.37 12.23 -1.89
CA GLU A 74 -8.96 11.85 -2.01
C GLU A 74 -8.14 12.31 -0.79
N THR A 75 -8.35 13.54 -0.31
CA THR A 75 -7.73 14.01 0.93
C THR A 75 -8.11 13.13 2.13
N PHE A 76 -9.37 12.72 2.25
CA PHE A 76 -9.80 11.81 3.33
C PHE A 76 -9.14 10.43 3.21
N LEU A 77 -9.05 9.91 1.99
CA LEU A 77 -8.41 8.61 1.74
C LEU A 77 -6.90 8.65 1.98
N SER A 78 -6.23 9.80 1.76
CA SER A 78 -4.79 9.93 1.97
C SER A 78 -4.37 9.79 3.45
N TYR A 79 -5.25 10.11 4.39
CA TYR A 79 -4.97 9.91 5.82
C TYR A 79 -4.93 8.44 6.23
N PHE A 80 -5.57 7.55 5.47
CA PHE A 80 -5.67 6.15 5.87
C PHE A 80 -4.31 5.46 5.99
N GLY A 81 -3.42 5.64 5.02
CA GLY A 81 -2.10 5.01 5.02
C GLY A 81 -1.33 5.27 6.32
N PRO A 82 -0.98 6.53 6.64
CA PRO A 82 -0.26 6.86 7.86
C PRO A 82 -1.03 6.49 9.15
N LEU A 83 -2.33 6.81 9.21
CA LEU A 83 -3.13 6.57 10.41
C LEU A 83 -3.28 5.08 10.71
N SER A 84 -3.42 4.24 9.68
CA SER A 84 -3.54 2.79 9.86
C SER A 84 -2.30 2.16 10.48
N LEU A 85 -1.10 2.68 10.20
CA LEU A 85 0.15 2.26 10.85
C LEU A 85 0.14 2.62 12.33
N LEU A 86 -0.23 3.86 12.66
CA LEU A 86 -0.29 4.30 14.07
C LEU A 86 -1.31 3.50 14.87
N ILE A 87 -2.47 3.22 14.29
CA ILE A 87 -3.50 2.38 14.93
C ILE A 87 -2.99 0.94 15.10
N LEU A 88 -2.31 0.37 14.11
CA LEU A 88 -1.72 -0.97 14.23
C LEU A 88 -0.73 -1.04 15.39
N PHE A 89 0.17 -0.06 15.50
CA PHE A 89 1.13 0.00 16.60
C PHE A 89 0.45 0.20 17.96
N ALA A 90 -0.59 1.02 18.04
CA ALA A 90 -1.36 1.20 19.25
C ALA A 90 -2.10 -0.09 19.66
N ILE A 91 -2.65 -0.86 18.71
CA ILE A 91 -3.25 -2.17 18.96
C ILE A 91 -2.22 -3.15 19.51
N TRP A 92 -1.02 -3.22 18.90
CA TRP A 92 0.05 -4.09 19.37
C TRP A 92 0.52 -3.70 20.77
N ALA A 93 0.80 -2.41 21.00
CA ALA A 93 1.20 -1.91 22.32
C ALA A 93 0.13 -2.22 23.39
N GLY A 94 -1.13 -1.92 23.10
CA GLY A 94 -2.26 -2.21 24.00
C GLY A 94 -2.40 -3.71 24.29
N ALA A 95 -2.23 -4.57 23.30
CA ALA A 95 -2.28 -6.02 23.48
C ALA A 95 -1.10 -6.55 24.32
N ILE A 96 0.12 -6.00 24.13
CA ILE A 96 1.28 -6.33 24.97
C ILE A 96 1.01 -5.91 26.41
N VAL A 97 0.55 -4.67 26.65
CA VAL A 97 0.19 -4.18 27.99
C VAL A 97 -0.88 -5.06 28.64
N CYS A 98 -1.95 -5.41 27.92
CA CYS A 98 -2.97 -6.32 28.42
C CYS A 98 -2.41 -7.73 28.74
N GLY A 99 -1.51 -8.24 27.91
CA GLY A 99 -0.88 -9.53 28.11
C GLY A 99 -0.02 -9.58 29.39
N PHE A 100 0.82 -8.57 29.60
CA PHE A 100 1.62 -8.46 30.83
C PHE A 100 0.74 -8.18 32.06
N ALA A 101 -0.31 -7.36 31.95
CA ALA A 101 -1.27 -7.14 33.03
C ALA A 101 -1.94 -8.44 33.49
N LEU A 102 -2.27 -9.36 32.57
CA LEU A 102 -2.78 -10.70 32.91
C LEU A 102 -1.74 -11.54 33.66
N MET A 103 -0.45 -11.43 33.29
CA MET A 103 0.63 -12.13 33.99
C MET A 103 0.80 -11.59 35.41
N TYR A 104 0.79 -10.28 35.62
CA TYR A 104 0.81 -9.64 36.96
C TYR A 104 -0.41 -10.05 37.77
N TYR A 105 -1.60 -10.00 37.17
CA TYR A 105 -2.84 -10.39 37.86
C TYR A 105 -2.80 -11.83 38.40
N SER A 106 -2.16 -12.75 37.65
CA SER A 106 -1.94 -14.12 38.12
C SER A 106 -0.93 -14.22 39.26
N GLY A 107 0.13 -13.39 39.25
CA GLY A 107 1.18 -13.37 40.29
C GLY A 107 0.74 -12.74 41.59
N SER A 108 -0.04 -11.67 41.54
CA SER A 108 -0.51 -10.89 42.71
C SER A 108 -1.56 -11.60 43.56
N ALA A 109 -2.11 -12.73 43.09
CA ALA A 109 -3.10 -13.49 43.84
C ALA A 109 -2.53 -14.14 45.14
N GLN A 110 -1.21 -14.04 45.38
CA GLN A 110 -0.55 -14.61 46.56
C GLN A 110 -0.51 -13.72 47.79
N ASP A 111 -0.70 -12.41 47.63
CA ASP A 111 -0.54 -11.46 48.74
C ASP A 111 -1.80 -10.58 48.85
N SER A 112 -2.73 -11.04 49.70
CA SER A 112 -3.93 -10.39 50.31
C SER A 112 -4.48 -9.10 49.67
N THR A 113 -5.82 -9.06 49.66
CA THR A 113 -6.69 -7.95 49.22
C THR A 113 -6.73 -7.71 47.71
N HIS A 114 -7.30 -8.74 46.99
CA HIS A 114 -7.80 -8.63 45.62
C HIS A 114 -7.04 -7.66 44.69
N PRO A 115 -6.01 -8.12 43.97
CA PRO A 115 -5.35 -7.27 42.98
C PRO A 115 -6.39 -6.85 41.95
N ARG A 116 -6.64 -5.56 41.84
CA ARG A 116 -7.53 -5.05 40.81
C ARG A 116 -6.79 -5.14 39.47
N PHE A 117 -7.41 -5.73 38.45
CA PHE A 117 -6.85 -5.81 37.11
C PHE A 117 -6.43 -4.43 36.58
N GLU A 118 -7.14 -3.37 36.95
CA GLU A 118 -6.80 -1.98 36.64
C GLU A 118 -5.41 -1.59 37.16
N THR A 119 -5.03 -2.01 38.37
CA THR A 119 -3.70 -1.76 38.95
C THR A 119 -2.62 -2.51 38.18
N CYS A 120 -2.88 -3.76 37.77
CA CYS A 120 -1.95 -4.53 36.94
C CYS A 120 -1.79 -3.92 35.55
N LEU A 121 -2.88 -3.42 34.96
CA LEU A 121 -2.86 -2.73 33.68
C LEU A 121 -2.05 -1.42 33.75
N TYR A 122 -2.20 -0.67 34.82
CA TYR A 122 -1.43 0.54 35.09
C TYR A 122 0.06 0.24 35.28
N LEU A 123 0.41 -0.78 36.08
CA LEU A 123 1.80 -1.21 36.26
C LEU A 123 2.43 -1.60 34.94
N SER A 124 1.73 -2.41 34.13
CA SER A 124 2.20 -2.82 32.80
C SER A 124 2.37 -1.59 31.90
N GLY A 125 1.39 -0.70 31.81
CA GLY A 125 1.48 0.50 30.99
C GLY A 125 2.66 1.39 31.38
N THR A 126 2.88 1.64 32.68
CA THR A 126 4.01 2.45 33.16
C THR A 126 5.36 1.79 32.92
N THR A 127 5.40 0.46 32.95
CA THR A 127 6.62 -0.32 32.66
C THR A 127 6.90 -0.35 31.16
N MET A 128 5.91 -0.70 30.33
CA MET A 128 6.04 -0.78 28.86
C MET A 128 6.50 0.56 28.25
N PHE A 129 5.93 1.69 28.71
CA PHE A 129 6.28 3.02 28.25
C PHE A 129 7.43 3.66 29.02
N THR A 130 8.12 2.90 29.87
CA THR A 130 9.32 3.34 30.63
C THR A 130 9.06 4.55 31.54
N LEU A 131 7.83 4.73 32.04
CA LEU A 131 7.50 5.83 32.96
C LEU A 131 8.04 5.59 34.36
N GLY A 132 7.88 4.36 34.90
CA GLY A 132 8.46 3.92 36.17
C GLY A 132 8.11 4.81 37.36
N ILE A 133 6.85 5.23 37.50
CA ILE A 133 6.39 6.20 38.53
C ILE A 133 6.68 5.70 39.95
N GLY A 134 6.57 4.36 40.18
CA GLY A 134 6.96 3.72 41.44
C GLY A 134 5.91 3.77 42.54
N ASP A 135 4.68 4.18 42.27
CA ASP A 135 3.52 4.13 43.15
C ASP A 135 2.90 2.72 43.25
N VAL A 136 3.08 1.92 42.19
CA VAL A 136 2.78 0.48 42.16
C VAL A 136 4.10 -0.25 41.81
N VAL A 137 4.48 -1.17 42.70
CA VAL A 137 5.76 -1.91 42.58
C VAL A 137 5.56 -3.41 42.61
N PRO A 138 6.42 -4.21 41.95
CA PRO A 138 6.38 -5.65 41.98
C PRO A 138 6.83 -6.18 43.37
N HIS A 139 6.00 -7.02 44.01
CA HIS A 139 6.29 -7.58 45.33
C HIS A 139 6.94 -8.96 45.25
N THR A 140 6.48 -9.83 44.35
CA THR A 140 6.97 -11.19 44.23
C THR A 140 8.20 -11.30 43.29
N ALA A 141 8.98 -12.37 43.42
CA ALA A 141 10.11 -12.64 42.53
C ALA A 141 9.65 -12.83 41.07
N PHE A 142 8.47 -13.41 40.87
CA PHE A 142 7.87 -13.56 39.54
C PHE A 142 7.53 -12.20 38.91
N GLU A 143 6.84 -11.33 39.64
CA GLU A 143 6.50 -9.98 39.15
C GLU A 143 7.75 -9.17 38.82
N ARG A 144 8.79 -9.23 39.64
CA ARG A 144 10.08 -8.55 39.37
C ARG A 144 10.74 -9.05 38.08
N PHE A 145 10.69 -10.36 37.84
CA PHE A 145 11.17 -10.95 36.60
C PHE A 145 10.35 -10.45 35.40
N VAL A 146 9.01 -10.46 35.50
CA VAL A 146 8.10 -10.01 34.44
C VAL A 146 8.30 -8.53 34.14
N VAL A 147 8.49 -7.65 35.14
CA VAL A 147 8.75 -6.21 34.96
C VAL A 147 10.04 -5.99 34.16
N VAL A 148 11.13 -6.70 34.46
CA VAL A 148 12.39 -6.56 33.74
C VAL A 148 12.24 -7.02 32.28
N MET A 149 11.55 -8.14 32.05
CA MET A 149 11.27 -8.64 30.70
C MET A 149 10.38 -7.67 29.91
N GLU A 150 9.34 -7.14 30.53
CA GLU A 150 8.44 -6.16 29.92
C GLU A 150 9.16 -4.86 29.55
N SER A 151 9.97 -4.33 30.48
CA SER A 151 10.73 -3.10 30.27
C SER A 151 11.69 -3.23 29.07
N GLY A 152 12.43 -4.35 29.01
CA GLY A 152 13.30 -4.64 27.86
C GLY A 152 12.54 -4.79 26.54
N LEU A 153 11.37 -5.45 26.59
CA LEU A 153 10.52 -5.64 25.44
C LEU A 153 9.90 -4.30 24.97
N GLY A 154 9.47 -3.46 25.89
CA GLY A 154 8.93 -2.13 25.61
C GLY A 154 9.92 -1.23 24.88
N LEU A 155 11.18 -1.20 25.37
CA LEU A 155 12.26 -0.46 24.73
C LEU A 155 12.57 -1.02 23.32
N GLY A 156 12.64 -2.36 23.19
CA GLY A 156 12.84 -3.03 21.90
C GLY A 156 11.70 -2.77 20.90
N PHE A 157 10.46 -2.76 21.37
CA PHE A 157 9.29 -2.45 20.56
C PHE A 157 9.31 -1.00 20.05
N LEU A 158 9.67 -0.04 20.90
CA LEU A 158 9.81 1.36 20.50
C LEU A 158 10.92 1.52 19.45
N ALA A 159 12.08 0.89 19.65
CA ALA A 159 13.19 0.92 18.69
C ALA A 159 12.77 0.31 17.34
N LEU A 160 12.00 -0.78 17.36
CA LEU A 160 11.47 -1.42 16.16
C LEU A 160 10.54 -0.48 15.37
N ILE A 161 9.63 0.22 16.03
CA ILE A 161 8.73 1.20 15.39
C ILE A 161 9.54 2.35 14.79
N LEU A 162 10.49 2.91 15.53
CA LEU A 162 11.33 4.03 15.08
C LEU A 162 12.19 3.66 13.86
N SER A 163 12.63 2.42 13.76
CA SER A 163 13.37 1.93 12.59
C SER A 163 12.47 1.62 11.39
N TYR A 164 11.23 1.21 11.62
CA TYR A 164 10.31 0.79 10.56
C TYR A 164 9.68 1.97 9.80
N LEU A 165 9.32 3.06 10.48
CA LEU A 165 8.67 4.21 9.85
C LEU A 165 9.50 4.82 8.70
N PRO A 166 10.81 5.09 8.85
CA PRO A 166 11.63 5.60 7.76
C PRO A 166 11.66 4.67 6.54
N VAL A 167 11.65 3.35 6.75
CA VAL A 167 11.65 2.36 5.65
C VAL A 167 10.36 2.45 4.84
N ILE A 168 9.21 2.56 5.50
CA ILE A 168 7.91 2.75 4.85
C ILE A 168 7.88 4.05 4.03
N TYR A 169 8.35 5.16 4.62
CA TYR A 169 8.40 6.45 3.92
C TYR A 169 9.38 6.46 2.77
N GLN A 170 10.51 5.77 2.86
CA GLN A 170 11.43 5.60 1.74
C GLN A 170 10.81 4.79 0.60
N ALA A 171 10.12 3.69 0.90
CA ALA A 171 9.39 2.91 -0.10
C ALA A 171 8.33 3.75 -0.81
N PHE A 172 7.55 4.53 -0.04
CA PHE A 172 6.58 5.48 -0.57
C PHE A 172 7.26 6.54 -1.47
N SER A 173 8.32 7.20 -0.98
CA SER A 173 9.00 8.28 -1.69
C SER A 173 9.61 7.82 -3.02
N ARG A 174 10.26 6.64 -3.06
CA ARG A 174 10.80 6.08 -4.31
C ARG A 174 9.72 5.86 -5.34
N ARG A 175 8.57 5.34 -4.94
CA ARG A 175 7.42 5.16 -5.83
C ARG A 175 6.91 6.50 -6.36
N GLU A 176 6.76 7.52 -5.49
CA GLU A 176 6.26 8.84 -5.89
C GLU A 176 7.21 9.54 -6.86
N VAL A 177 8.53 9.40 -6.72
CA VAL A 177 9.50 9.96 -7.69
C VAL A 177 9.22 9.43 -9.09
N ASN A 178 8.99 8.11 -9.25
CA ASN A 178 8.69 7.54 -10.57
C ASN A 178 7.35 8.05 -11.13
N ILE A 179 6.33 8.27 -10.27
CA ILE A 179 5.03 8.80 -10.69
C ILE A 179 5.16 10.27 -11.13
N VAL A 180 5.86 11.09 -10.36
CA VAL A 180 6.08 12.52 -10.70
C VAL A 180 6.87 12.67 -12.00
N LEU A 181 7.89 11.84 -12.24
CA LEU A 181 8.64 11.84 -13.50
C LEU A 181 7.76 11.43 -14.70
N LEU A 182 6.68 10.71 -14.47
CA LEU A 182 5.75 10.31 -15.53
C LEU A 182 4.80 11.45 -15.93
N ASP A 183 4.53 12.41 -15.07
CA ASP A 183 3.55 13.49 -15.33
C ASP A 183 3.82 14.23 -16.66
N ALA A 184 5.04 14.72 -16.85
CA ALA A 184 5.42 15.39 -18.08
C ALA A 184 5.40 14.48 -19.33
N ARG A 185 5.54 13.17 -19.15
CA ARG A 185 5.66 12.18 -20.23
C ARG A 185 4.34 11.49 -20.58
N ALA A 186 3.37 11.48 -19.67
CA ALA A 186 2.12 10.70 -19.79
C ALA A 186 0.85 11.50 -19.49
N GLY A 187 0.98 12.74 -19.00
CA GLY A 187 -0.13 13.57 -18.53
C GLY A 187 -0.67 13.17 -17.16
N SER A 188 -1.63 13.94 -16.66
CA SER A 188 -2.29 13.72 -15.35
C SER A 188 -3.81 13.69 -15.53
N PRO A 189 -4.46 12.52 -15.55
CA PRO A 189 -3.94 11.16 -15.29
C PRO A 189 -3.08 10.63 -16.43
N PRO A 190 -2.12 9.73 -16.13
CA PRO A 190 -1.26 9.12 -17.14
C PRO A 190 -2.09 8.21 -18.06
N THR A 191 -1.89 8.34 -19.38
CA THR A 191 -2.58 7.50 -20.38
C THR A 191 -1.62 6.98 -21.43
N ALA A 192 -1.92 5.82 -22.01
CA ALA A 192 -1.12 5.24 -23.08
C ALA A 192 -1.05 6.15 -24.31
N THR A 193 -2.15 6.82 -24.62
CA THR A 193 -2.22 7.74 -25.77
C THR A 193 -1.30 8.94 -25.57
N GLU A 194 -1.27 9.54 -24.38
CA GLU A 194 -0.39 10.67 -24.10
C GLU A 194 1.08 10.28 -24.09
N ILE A 195 1.42 9.09 -23.56
CA ILE A 195 2.79 8.56 -23.62
C ILE A 195 3.27 8.48 -25.07
N LEU A 196 2.48 7.86 -25.95
CA LEU A 196 2.87 7.71 -27.35
C LEU A 196 2.84 9.05 -28.10
N ARG A 197 1.87 9.93 -27.82
CA ARG A 197 1.79 11.26 -28.46
C ARG A 197 2.98 12.17 -28.11
N ARG A 198 3.52 12.06 -26.91
CA ARG A 198 4.69 12.83 -26.44
C ARG A 198 6.04 12.22 -26.82
N HIS A 199 6.04 11.01 -27.43
CA HIS A 199 7.21 10.34 -27.97
C HIS A 199 6.93 9.94 -29.43
N PRO A 200 6.69 10.90 -30.35
CA PRO A 200 6.17 10.62 -31.68
C PRO A 200 7.16 9.89 -32.58
N GLY A 201 6.68 8.85 -33.22
CA GLY A 201 7.39 8.13 -34.27
C GLY A 201 8.68 7.45 -33.83
N SER A 202 9.58 7.18 -34.81
CA SER A 202 10.86 6.53 -34.54
C SER A 202 11.97 7.50 -34.08
N ILE A 203 11.75 8.82 -34.16
CA ILE A 203 12.74 9.85 -33.80
C ILE A 203 13.03 9.78 -32.30
N TYR A 204 11.99 9.57 -31.47
CA TYR A 204 12.09 9.45 -30.01
C TYR A 204 12.09 7.98 -29.53
N ALA A 205 12.53 7.05 -30.40
CA ALA A 205 12.54 5.62 -30.07
C ALA A 205 13.42 5.29 -28.85
N GLU A 206 14.56 5.97 -28.70
CA GLU A 206 15.46 5.80 -27.56
C GLU A 206 14.85 6.33 -26.28
N ASP A 207 14.15 7.46 -26.30
CA ASP A 207 13.50 8.06 -25.14
C ASP A 207 12.34 7.18 -24.65
N LEU A 208 11.55 6.62 -25.58
CA LEU A 208 10.49 5.68 -25.27
C LEU A 208 11.04 4.35 -24.73
N ASP A 209 12.12 3.82 -25.30
CA ASP A 209 12.80 2.64 -24.80
C ASP A 209 13.36 2.85 -23.39
N GLN A 210 13.94 4.03 -23.13
CA GLN A 210 14.42 4.40 -21.79
C GLN A 210 13.28 4.52 -20.79
N LEU A 211 12.17 5.20 -21.16
CA LEU A 211 10.98 5.27 -20.32
C LEU A 211 10.45 3.88 -19.95
N LEU A 212 10.39 2.99 -20.90
CA LEU A 212 9.96 1.61 -20.66
C LEU A 212 10.91 0.84 -19.74
N ARG A 213 12.24 1.03 -19.87
CA ARG A 213 13.24 0.43 -18.96
C ARG A 213 13.08 0.95 -17.53
N ASP A 214 12.89 2.26 -17.39
CA ASP A 214 12.69 2.89 -16.08
C ASP A 214 11.42 2.34 -15.41
N TRP A 215 10.35 2.13 -16.19
CA TRP A 215 9.11 1.56 -15.67
C TRP A 215 9.12 0.04 -15.49
N GLU A 216 9.96 -0.70 -16.20
CA GLU A 216 10.25 -2.10 -15.84
C GLU A 216 10.84 -2.18 -14.42
N ARG A 217 11.86 -1.33 -14.14
CA ARG A 217 12.48 -1.23 -12.82
C ARG A 217 11.49 -0.74 -11.76
N ALA A 218 10.76 0.35 -12.03
CA ALA A 218 9.76 0.89 -11.12
C ALA A 218 8.67 -0.15 -10.79
N SER A 219 8.25 -0.96 -11.77
CA SER A 219 7.29 -2.05 -11.55
C SER A 219 7.84 -3.10 -10.58
N ALA A 220 9.10 -3.47 -10.70
CA ALA A 220 9.76 -4.40 -9.79
C ALA A 220 9.91 -3.81 -8.38
N GLU A 221 10.27 -2.53 -8.25
CA GLU A 221 10.37 -1.81 -6.98
C GLU A 221 9.00 -1.68 -6.30
N ILE A 222 7.93 -1.40 -7.05
CA ILE A 222 6.56 -1.40 -6.55
C ILE A 222 6.17 -2.78 -6.05
N LEU A 223 6.43 -3.83 -6.82
CA LEU A 223 6.14 -5.21 -6.39
C LEU A 223 6.85 -5.54 -5.09
N GLU A 224 8.15 -5.33 -5.03
CA GLU A 224 8.96 -5.66 -3.85
C GLU A 224 8.49 -4.88 -2.62
N SER A 225 8.36 -3.55 -2.74
CA SER A 225 7.97 -2.69 -1.61
C SER A 225 6.55 -2.97 -1.11
N HIS A 226 5.60 -3.25 -1.99
CA HIS A 226 4.20 -3.51 -1.60
C HIS A 226 4.00 -4.94 -1.07
N VAL A 227 4.82 -5.89 -1.49
CA VAL A 227 4.83 -7.25 -0.93
C VAL A 227 5.48 -7.26 0.45
N SER A 228 6.61 -6.56 0.60
CA SER A 228 7.33 -6.45 1.87
C SER A 228 6.56 -5.59 2.88
N TYR A 229 5.94 -4.51 2.42
CA TYR A 229 5.22 -3.53 3.23
C TYR A 229 3.82 -3.25 2.67
N PRO A 230 2.83 -4.13 2.86
CA PRO A 230 1.50 -4.00 2.25
C PRO A 230 0.77 -2.69 2.61
N ALA A 231 1.11 -2.08 3.74
CA ALA A 231 0.60 -0.77 4.15
C ALA A 231 0.85 0.33 3.10
N VAL A 232 1.99 0.28 2.38
CA VAL A 232 2.38 1.27 1.36
C VAL A 232 1.35 1.35 0.22
N SER A 233 0.64 0.25 -0.07
CA SER A 233 -0.39 0.23 -1.12
C SER A 233 -1.56 1.19 -0.84
N TYR A 234 -1.82 1.52 0.42
CA TYR A 234 -2.89 2.45 0.83
C TYR A 234 -2.45 3.91 0.83
N PHE A 235 -1.16 4.19 0.69
CA PHE A 235 -0.66 5.56 0.60
C PHE A 235 -1.04 6.16 -0.76
N ARG A 236 -1.73 7.29 -0.74
CA ARG A 236 -2.14 8.02 -1.94
C ARG A 236 -1.00 8.87 -2.47
N SER A 237 -0.98 9.08 -3.78
CA SER A 237 -0.05 10.03 -4.41
C SER A 237 -0.29 11.44 -3.89
N GLN A 238 0.77 12.23 -3.86
CA GLN A 238 0.72 13.63 -3.40
C GLN A 238 0.08 14.55 -4.44
N HIS A 239 0.09 14.15 -5.71
CA HIS A 239 -0.46 14.91 -6.82
C HIS A 239 -1.87 14.44 -7.19
N ASN A 240 -2.68 15.36 -7.70
CA ASN A 240 -4.05 15.07 -8.11
C ASN A 240 -4.05 14.22 -9.38
N ASN A 241 -5.04 13.35 -9.51
CA ASN A 241 -5.26 12.49 -10.68
C ASN A 241 -4.13 11.48 -10.95
N GLU A 242 -3.23 11.28 -9.99
CA GLU A 242 -2.13 10.32 -10.09
C GLU A 242 -2.29 9.19 -9.06
N SER A 243 -1.89 8.01 -9.44
CA SER A 243 -1.73 6.87 -8.52
C SER A 243 -0.77 5.85 -9.12
N TRP A 244 -0.12 5.08 -8.26
CA TRP A 244 0.75 4.00 -8.70
C TRP A 244 0.02 2.96 -9.57
N LEU A 245 -1.27 2.72 -9.29
CA LEU A 245 -2.10 1.81 -10.07
C LEU A 245 -2.41 2.38 -11.46
N ALA A 246 -2.72 3.69 -11.54
CA ALA A 246 -2.94 4.37 -12.81
C ALA A 246 -1.68 4.38 -13.67
N ALA A 247 -0.52 4.66 -13.07
CA ALA A 247 0.76 4.67 -13.76
C ALA A 247 1.13 3.27 -14.31
N LEU A 248 1.02 2.22 -13.49
CA LEU A 248 1.24 0.83 -13.96
C LEU A 248 0.24 0.44 -15.05
N THR A 249 -1.02 0.89 -14.96
CA THR A 249 -2.03 0.62 -15.97
C THR A 249 -1.67 1.31 -17.30
N ALA A 250 -1.27 2.58 -17.26
CA ALA A 250 -0.83 3.31 -18.45
C ALA A 250 0.37 2.63 -19.12
N MET A 251 1.33 2.12 -18.34
CA MET A 251 2.47 1.36 -18.87
C MET A 251 2.06 0.03 -19.49
N LEU A 252 1.11 -0.69 -18.89
CA LEU A 252 0.54 -1.92 -19.45
C LEU A 252 -0.21 -1.65 -20.75
N ASP A 253 -1.03 -0.60 -20.77
CA ASP A 253 -1.79 -0.18 -21.94
C ASP A 253 -0.84 0.23 -23.08
N THR A 254 0.19 1.05 -22.80
CA THR A 254 1.23 1.45 -23.76
C THR A 254 1.98 0.25 -24.31
N SER A 255 2.49 -0.61 -23.43
CA SER A 255 3.21 -1.80 -23.84
C SER A 255 2.34 -2.75 -24.67
N SER A 256 1.05 -2.85 -24.35
CA SER A 256 0.09 -3.66 -25.10
C SER A 256 -0.12 -3.13 -26.52
N LEU A 257 -0.25 -1.80 -26.69
CA LEU A 257 -0.34 -1.18 -28.02
C LEU A 257 0.93 -1.43 -28.84
N MET A 258 2.10 -1.24 -28.24
CA MET A 258 3.38 -1.47 -28.92
C MET A 258 3.59 -2.92 -29.32
N LEU A 259 3.05 -3.89 -28.58
CA LEU A 259 3.19 -5.31 -28.88
C LEU A 259 2.19 -5.81 -29.92
N THR A 260 1.05 -5.13 -30.08
CA THR A 260 -0.05 -5.67 -30.90
C THR A 260 -0.44 -4.79 -32.07
N CYS A 261 -0.23 -3.46 -31.96
CA CYS A 261 -0.75 -2.49 -32.92
C CYS A 261 0.36 -1.72 -33.65
N ILE A 262 1.53 -1.57 -33.04
CA ILE A 262 2.58 -0.67 -33.50
C ILE A 262 3.84 -1.46 -33.84
N ASP A 263 4.44 -1.17 -35.01
CA ASP A 263 5.76 -1.71 -35.37
C ASP A 263 6.82 -0.67 -34.97
N HIS A 264 7.55 -0.95 -33.87
CA HIS A 264 8.47 0.02 -33.30
C HIS A 264 9.75 -0.66 -32.76
N PRO A 265 10.92 -0.03 -32.84
CA PRO A 265 12.19 -0.59 -32.35
C PRO A 265 12.15 -0.95 -30.85
N ALA A 266 11.47 -0.16 -30.03
CA ALA A 266 11.33 -0.41 -28.59
C ALA A 266 10.36 -1.56 -28.23
N SER A 267 9.79 -2.30 -29.20
CA SER A 267 8.84 -3.41 -28.93
C SER A 267 9.44 -4.51 -28.04
N ARG A 268 10.76 -4.75 -28.13
CA ARG A 268 11.43 -5.70 -27.24
C ARG A 268 11.37 -5.24 -25.78
N GLN A 269 11.64 -3.96 -25.53
CA GLN A 269 11.58 -3.40 -24.18
C GLN A 269 10.13 -3.33 -23.67
N ALA A 270 9.19 -2.98 -24.55
CA ALA A 270 7.76 -3.03 -24.21
C ALA A 270 7.32 -4.42 -23.71
N LYS A 271 7.85 -5.50 -24.29
CA LYS A 271 7.57 -6.88 -23.84
C LYS A 271 8.09 -7.13 -22.41
N LEU A 272 9.28 -6.64 -22.06
CA LEU A 272 9.86 -6.81 -20.74
C LEU A 272 9.08 -5.99 -19.71
N THR A 273 8.78 -4.73 -20.02
CA THR A 273 7.97 -3.84 -19.18
C THR A 273 6.56 -4.40 -18.95
N PHE A 274 5.90 -4.89 -20.03
CA PHE A 274 4.61 -5.56 -19.90
C PHE A 274 4.68 -6.77 -18.97
N ALA A 275 5.68 -7.63 -19.13
CA ALA A 275 5.83 -8.83 -18.30
C ALA A 275 5.99 -8.47 -16.82
N MET A 276 6.85 -7.47 -16.52
CA MET A 276 7.09 -7.06 -15.13
C MET A 276 5.88 -6.33 -14.52
N ALA A 277 5.30 -5.37 -15.24
CA ALA A 277 4.13 -4.63 -14.74
C ALA A 277 2.91 -5.56 -14.55
N ARG A 278 2.68 -6.52 -15.46
CA ARG A 278 1.64 -7.54 -15.31
C ARG A 278 1.90 -8.42 -14.09
N HIS A 279 3.13 -8.88 -13.91
CA HIS A 279 3.51 -9.68 -12.74
C HIS A 279 3.19 -8.91 -11.45
N THR A 280 3.55 -7.63 -11.40
CA THR A 280 3.25 -6.74 -10.26
C THR A 280 1.76 -6.67 -9.97
N ILE A 281 0.93 -6.40 -10.96
CA ILE A 281 -0.53 -6.28 -10.78
C ILE A 281 -1.16 -7.60 -10.30
N VAL A 282 -0.80 -8.72 -10.92
CA VAL A 282 -1.35 -10.04 -10.57
C VAL A 282 -0.96 -10.44 -9.15
N ASP A 283 0.31 -10.25 -8.80
CA ASP A 283 0.82 -10.60 -7.48
C ASP A 283 0.23 -9.73 -6.36
N LEU A 284 0.03 -8.43 -6.62
CA LEU A 284 -0.63 -7.54 -5.67
C LEU A 284 -2.12 -7.88 -5.52
N ALA A 285 -2.82 -8.27 -6.59
CA ALA A 285 -4.20 -8.77 -6.49
C ALA A 285 -4.28 -10.02 -5.60
N GLN A 286 -3.33 -10.95 -5.75
CA GLN A 286 -3.22 -12.13 -4.90
C GLN A 286 -2.87 -11.77 -3.45
N LEU A 287 -1.97 -10.82 -3.23
CA LEU A 287 -1.59 -10.34 -1.89
C LEU A 287 -2.80 -9.85 -1.10
N PHE A 288 -3.68 -9.07 -1.75
CA PHE A 288 -4.92 -8.57 -1.14
C PHE A 288 -6.07 -9.58 -1.17
N ASN A 289 -5.87 -10.73 -1.81
CA ASN A 289 -6.91 -11.74 -2.04
C ASN A 289 -8.14 -11.15 -2.74
N GLU A 290 -7.87 -10.31 -3.76
CA GLU A 290 -8.91 -9.71 -4.60
C GLU A 290 -9.05 -10.51 -5.90
N ALA A 291 -10.28 -10.93 -6.17
CA ALA A 291 -10.61 -11.66 -7.38
C ALA A 291 -10.56 -10.74 -8.61
N PRO A 292 -10.08 -11.22 -9.76
CA PRO A 292 -10.17 -10.49 -11.01
C PRO A 292 -11.63 -10.25 -11.40
N ILE A 293 -11.91 -9.11 -12.02
CA ILE A 293 -13.24 -8.73 -12.49
C ILE A 293 -13.29 -8.90 -14.01
N TYR A 294 -14.01 -9.91 -14.47
CA TYR A 294 -14.17 -10.22 -15.90
C TYR A 294 -15.41 -9.57 -16.53
N ASP A 295 -16.45 -9.30 -15.73
CA ASP A 295 -17.75 -8.77 -16.19
C ASP A 295 -17.85 -7.25 -16.14
N ALA A 296 -16.71 -6.55 -16.23
CA ALA A 296 -16.68 -5.09 -16.27
C ALA A 296 -16.99 -4.58 -17.68
N ALA A 297 -17.45 -3.33 -17.76
CA ALA A 297 -17.57 -2.63 -19.04
C ALA A 297 -16.22 -2.56 -19.75
N ASP A 298 -16.20 -2.78 -21.05
CA ASP A 298 -14.99 -2.69 -21.85
C ASP A 298 -14.41 -1.27 -21.80
N ARG A 299 -13.16 -1.15 -21.35
CA ARG A 299 -12.43 0.14 -21.27
C ARG A 299 -12.08 0.69 -22.65
N LEU A 300 -12.08 -0.14 -23.70
CA LEU A 300 -11.74 0.25 -25.06
C LEU A 300 -12.70 -0.40 -26.05
N PRO A 301 -13.96 0.05 -26.11
CA PRO A 301 -14.92 -0.46 -27.12
C PRO A 301 -14.46 -0.08 -28.53
N GLY A 302 -14.91 -0.82 -29.55
CA GLY A 302 -14.45 -0.68 -30.93
C GLY A 302 -14.52 0.74 -31.50
N ALA A 303 -15.53 1.54 -31.12
CA ALA A 303 -15.61 2.95 -31.51
C ALA A 303 -14.48 3.79 -30.91
N GLU A 304 -14.10 3.52 -29.67
CA GLU A 304 -13.01 4.22 -29.00
C GLU A 304 -11.64 3.75 -29.49
N PHE A 305 -11.50 2.44 -29.84
CA PHE A 305 -10.31 1.93 -30.50
C PHE A 305 -10.07 2.61 -31.85
N LYS A 306 -11.12 2.86 -32.64
CA LYS A 306 -11.00 3.58 -33.91
C LYS A 306 -10.56 5.05 -33.70
N ARG A 307 -11.06 5.70 -32.66
CA ARG A 307 -10.59 7.03 -32.27
C ARG A 307 -9.13 7.01 -31.84
N LEU A 308 -8.73 6.02 -31.05
CA LEU A 308 -7.34 5.78 -30.63
C LEU A 308 -6.42 5.64 -31.84
N SER A 309 -6.80 4.78 -32.83
CA SER A 309 -6.06 4.57 -34.06
C SER A 309 -5.81 5.88 -34.81
N GLY A 310 -6.82 6.75 -34.87
CA GLY A 310 -6.67 8.07 -35.50
C GLY A 310 -5.68 8.99 -34.79
N VAL A 311 -5.71 9.01 -33.45
CA VAL A 311 -4.76 9.83 -32.65
C VAL A 311 -3.34 9.28 -32.77
N LEU A 312 -3.16 7.97 -32.73
CA LEU A 312 -1.85 7.34 -32.89
C LEU A 312 -1.27 7.53 -34.30
N ALA A 313 -2.10 7.52 -35.33
CA ALA A 313 -1.66 7.81 -36.70
C ALA A 313 -1.12 9.24 -36.82
N GLN A 314 -1.76 10.23 -36.18
CA GLN A 314 -1.28 11.61 -36.15
C GLN A 314 0.04 11.75 -35.36
N ALA A 315 0.27 10.90 -34.36
CA ALA A 315 1.51 10.86 -33.60
C ALA A 315 2.62 10.02 -34.29
N GLY A 316 2.43 9.60 -35.55
CA GLY A 316 3.42 8.82 -36.29
C GLY A 316 3.40 7.32 -36.04
N PHE A 317 2.34 6.79 -35.43
CA PHE A 317 2.14 5.36 -35.15
C PHE A 317 0.89 4.81 -35.87
N PRO A 318 0.90 4.67 -37.21
CA PRO A 318 -0.27 4.17 -37.92
C PRO A 318 -0.47 2.67 -37.63
N ILE A 319 -1.71 2.30 -37.31
CA ILE A 319 -2.11 0.91 -37.12
C ILE A 319 -2.47 0.33 -38.47
N ARG A 320 -1.69 -0.66 -38.96
CA ARG A 320 -1.82 -1.17 -40.33
C ARG A 320 -3.02 -2.08 -40.56
N ASP A 321 -3.36 -2.93 -39.60
CA ASP A 321 -4.49 -3.86 -39.63
C ASP A 321 -5.29 -3.68 -38.35
N GLU A 322 -6.28 -2.78 -38.37
CA GLU A 322 -7.07 -2.42 -37.20
C GLU A 322 -7.84 -3.61 -36.62
N LEU A 323 -8.40 -4.47 -37.47
CA LEU A 323 -9.21 -5.59 -36.99
C LEU A 323 -8.35 -6.62 -36.25
N HIS A 324 -7.26 -7.06 -36.87
CA HIS A 324 -6.35 -8.04 -36.28
C HIS A 324 -5.61 -7.48 -35.05
N SER A 325 -5.24 -6.21 -35.11
CA SER A 325 -4.63 -5.50 -33.97
C SER A 325 -5.58 -5.40 -32.78
N CYS A 326 -6.85 -5.07 -33.03
CA CYS A 326 -7.88 -5.00 -32.00
C CYS A 326 -8.10 -6.37 -31.30
N GLU A 327 -8.16 -7.47 -32.07
CA GLU A 327 -8.29 -8.81 -31.52
C GLU A 327 -7.08 -9.21 -30.66
N LYS A 328 -5.86 -8.94 -31.13
CA LYS A 328 -4.63 -9.22 -30.38
C LYS A 328 -4.56 -8.40 -29.09
N LEU A 329 -4.89 -7.10 -29.18
CA LEU A 329 -4.93 -6.20 -28.04
C LEU A 329 -5.94 -6.67 -26.99
N THR A 330 -7.13 -7.07 -27.41
CA THR A 330 -8.18 -7.61 -26.51
C THR A 330 -7.68 -8.84 -25.76
N LYS A 331 -6.99 -9.76 -26.44
CA LYS A 331 -6.40 -10.94 -25.79
C LYS A 331 -5.32 -10.57 -24.79
N LEU A 332 -4.49 -9.56 -25.09
CA LEU A 332 -3.43 -9.11 -24.19
C LEU A 332 -3.99 -8.38 -22.98
N ARG A 333 -4.99 -7.53 -23.18
CA ARG A 333 -5.73 -6.83 -22.12
C ARG A 333 -6.38 -7.78 -21.11
N ALA A 334 -6.96 -8.87 -21.59
CA ALA A 334 -7.57 -9.91 -20.74
C ALA A 334 -6.58 -10.52 -19.72
N MET A 335 -5.27 -10.38 -19.94
CA MET A 335 -4.23 -10.90 -19.04
C MET A 335 -3.97 -10.00 -17.82
N TYR A 336 -4.37 -8.73 -17.83
CA TYR A 336 -4.09 -7.79 -16.74
C TYR A 336 -5.29 -6.93 -16.30
N GLU A 337 -6.16 -6.48 -17.20
CA GLU A 337 -7.28 -5.60 -16.88
C GLU A 337 -8.20 -6.13 -15.77
N PRO A 338 -8.61 -7.42 -15.77
CA PRO A 338 -9.44 -7.94 -14.70
C PRO A 338 -8.81 -7.77 -13.31
N PHE A 339 -7.49 -7.91 -13.20
CA PHE A 339 -6.74 -7.74 -11.95
C PHE A 339 -6.58 -6.26 -11.58
N VAL A 340 -6.32 -5.38 -12.55
CA VAL A 340 -6.33 -3.92 -12.37
C VAL A 340 -7.67 -3.46 -11.79
N LEU A 341 -8.77 -3.91 -12.37
CA LEU A 341 -10.11 -3.55 -11.93
C LEU A 341 -10.43 -4.08 -10.53
N GLY A 342 -9.96 -5.29 -10.20
CA GLY A 342 -10.06 -5.86 -8.86
C GLY A 342 -9.34 -4.99 -7.82
N LEU A 343 -8.09 -4.63 -8.09
CA LEU A 343 -7.29 -3.76 -7.22
C LEU A 343 -7.88 -2.35 -7.12
N ALA A 344 -8.31 -1.76 -8.24
CA ALA A 344 -8.94 -0.45 -8.29
C ALA A 344 -10.21 -0.41 -7.42
N ARG A 345 -11.06 -1.42 -7.54
CA ARG A 345 -12.25 -1.57 -6.70
C ARG A 345 -11.91 -1.71 -5.21
N TYR A 346 -10.88 -2.52 -4.89
CA TYR A 346 -10.47 -2.75 -3.52
C TYR A 346 -9.89 -1.50 -2.89
N LEU A 347 -8.86 -0.91 -3.52
CA LEU A 347 -8.15 0.27 -3.03
C LEU A 347 -8.92 1.58 -3.24
N TYR A 348 -10.05 1.52 -3.95
CA TYR A 348 -10.83 2.69 -4.30
C TYR A 348 -9.99 3.73 -5.07
N MET A 349 -9.28 3.26 -6.10
CA MET A 349 -8.47 4.04 -7.03
C MET A 349 -9.14 4.08 -8.40
N GLU A 350 -8.93 5.17 -9.12
CA GLU A 350 -9.44 5.29 -10.49
C GLU A 350 -8.48 4.62 -11.48
N VAL A 351 -9.03 3.99 -12.49
CA VAL A 351 -8.27 3.42 -13.61
C VAL A 351 -8.28 4.45 -14.75
N PRO A 352 -7.13 4.80 -15.34
CA PRO A 352 -7.07 5.80 -16.37
C PRO A 352 -7.82 5.34 -17.64
N PRO A 353 -8.42 6.26 -18.42
CA PRO A 353 -8.97 5.94 -19.73
C PRO A 353 -7.83 5.68 -20.72
N TRP A 354 -8.14 5.09 -21.86
CA TRP A 354 -7.19 4.95 -22.96
C TRP A 354 -6.89 6.29 -23.63
N ILE A 355 -7.91 7.13 -23.75
CA ILE A 355 -7.85 8.46 -24.36
C ILE A 355 -8.53 9.43 -23.40
N LEU A 356 -7.94 10.57 -23.19
CA LEU A 356 -8.59 11.65 -22.43
C LEU A 356 -9.78 12.21 -23.20
N ALA A 357 -10.91 12.34 -22.51
CA ALA A 357 -12.11 12.93 -23.11
C ALA A 357 -11.97 14.44 -23.35
N LYS A 358 -11.11 15.10 -22.57
CA LYS A 358 -10.81 16.52 -22.63
C LYS A 358 -9.34 16.72 -22.26
N GLU A 359 -8.67 17.66 -22.88
CA GLU A 359 -7.34 18.09 -22.45
C GLU A 359 -7.39 18.56 -20.99
N ILE A 360 -6.55 17.96 -20.17
CA ILE A 360 -6.37 18.30 -18.76
C ILE A 360 -4.99 18.93 -18.67
N THR A 361 -4.89 20.06 -17.97
CA THR A 361 -3.60 20.70 -17.71
C THR A 361 -2.77 19.81 -16.79
N ASP A 362 -1.56 19.47 -17.22
CA ASP A 362 -0.61 18.67 -16.45
C ASP A 362 -0.27 19.34 -15.11
N ASN A 363 0.03 18.54 -14.10
CA ASN A 363 0.35 19.07 -12.77
C ASN A 363 1.59 19.97 -12.77
N TRP A 364 2.60 19.68 -13.59
CA TRP A 364 3.82 20.48 -13.68
C TRP A 364 3.58 21.89 -14.29
N LYS A 365 2.51 22.06 -15.07
CA LYS A 365 2.10 23.35 -15.65
C LYS A 365 1.32 24.22 -14.66
N THR A 366 0.85 23.64 -13.54
CA THR A 366 0.02 24.37 -12.57
C THR A 366 0.85 24.86 -11.39
N SER A 367 0.55 26.05 -10.87
CA SER A 367 1.11 26.54 -9.61
C SER A 367 0.07 26.46 -8.49
N ALA A 368 0.54 26.40 -7.24
CA ALA A 368 -0.32 26.44 -6.05
C ALA A 368 -1.23 27.69 -6.00
N TRP A 369 -0.90 28.71 -6.73
CA TRP A 369 -1.62 29.99 -6.82
C TRP A 369 -2.59 30.07 -8.00
N GLY A 370 -2.82 28.96 -8.72
CA GLY A 370 -3.76 28.89 -9.85
C GLY A 370 -3.33 29.70 -11.10
N ARG A 371 -2.11 30.21 -11.14
CA ARG A 371 -1.54 30.87 -12.32
C ARG A 371 -0.79 29.84 -13.17
N ILE A 372 -1.19 29.70 -14.43
CA ILE A 372 -0.35 29.05 -15.44
C ILE A 372 0.90 29.92 -15.54
N SER A 373 2.08 29.39 -15.26
CA SER A 373 3.32 30.15 -15.45
C SER A 373 3.45 30.42 -16.96
N GLY A 374 3.59 31.69 -17.37
CA GLY A 374 3.79 32.05 -18.77
C GLY A 374 5.00 31.35 -19.41
N LEU A 375 5.98 30.97 -18.61
CA LEU A 375 7.14 30.14 -18.97
C LEU A 375 6.76 28.73 -19.50
N ALA A 376 5.60 28.18 -19.14
CA ALA A 376 5.18 26.86 -19.65
C ALA A 376 4.68 26.93 -21.10
N SER A 377 4.14 28.09 -21.54
CA SER A 377 3.82 28.33 -22.94
C SER A 377 5.06 28.59 -23.79
N ASP A 378 6.11 29.17 -23.17
CA ASP A 378 7.35 29.48 -23.88
C ASP A 378 8.21 28.24 -24.12
N LEU A 379 8.10 27.19 -23.29
CA LEU A 379 8.77 25.90 -23.49
C LEU A 379 8.18 25.12 -24.67
N GLU A 380 6.88 25.21 -24.93
CA GLU A 380 6.24 24.60 -26.09
C GLU A 380 6.65 25.27 -27.42
N THR A 381 6.95 26.58 -27.39
CA THR A 381 7.44 27.33 -28.56
C THR A 381 8.94 27.09 -28.86
N LEU A 382 9.71 26.59 -27.90
CA LEU A 382 11.12 26.27 -28.11
C LEU A 382 11.33 24.96 -28.89
N ASP A 383 10.37 24.03 -28.82
CA ASP A 383 10.40 22.77 -29.59
C ASP A 383 10.00 22.99 -31.06
N ASP A 384 9.18 24.03 -31.38
CA ASP A 384 8.76 24.35 -32.77
C ASP A 384 9.82 25.09 -33.61
N HIS A 385 10.98 25.44 -33.03
CA HIS A 385 12.02 26.21 -33.72
C HIS A 385 13.28 25.37 -34.09
N ASN A 386 13.25 24.06 -33.91
CA ASN A 386 14.35 23.16 -34.29
C ASN A 386 14.00 22.21 -35.46
N ASP A 387 13.10 22.63 -36.35
CA ASP A 387 12.89 21.99 -37.67
C ASP A 387 13.68 22.71 -38.80
#